data_91544a595c71b3b3de47513688d27399
#
_entry.id   91544a595c71b3b3de47513688d27399
#
_cell.length_a   1.000
_cell.length_b   1.000
_cell.length_c   1.000
_cell.angle_alpha   90.00
_cell.angle_beta   90.00
_cell.angle_gamma   90.00
#
_symmetry.space_group_name_H-M   'P 1'
#
loop_
_entity.id
_entity.type
_entity.pdbx_description
1 polymer ?
#
loop_
_entity_poly.entity_id
_entity_poly.type
_entity_poly.pdbx_seq_one_letter_code
_entity_poly.pdbx_strand_id
1 'polypeptide(L)'
;MKHIVSHGALAALVVLAACSEQGGVTLPPENPAPAAPLAAIACTASVGEGRVQCAEGSGPAGVRADRVIGGQHVNVTVSSSNVAYDSTLQEFSFDVTVQNLLVQRMGSDGATVKGLNVFFASGPNTTSGTGVGSVKNADGLDAFTGSFQPYFHYPEALGPQAVSAAKHWVLDMPKTVKTFSFTLYISAPLVPVIVFEMWPSGNYDVYRMGIDGNDLVKLTTSGSSDGGATTAKGNVVFTSYRNGNAELYSVPLIGGTETRLTTSTSTQETAPALSPDGTKLAWVAGPSGGLTKVWTGSATATGGVMATPSGFPDAIQSSPNWASATRLAFTMANASSADVYDFTLGGAPTLLAGGSSADVEPAWSPDGSMVVFASNRGGDTDLYLLNVGTGAVTRLTTRSGSDGAPTWLADGRIVFTCITGVQFHLCLVDPASPGTVTTLSTPYQADHASAVRF
;
A
#
# COMPACT_ATOMS: atom_id res chain seq x y z
N MET A 1 -47.86 69.60 9.04
CA MET A 1 -47.11 70.80 9.48
C MET A 1 -45.68 70.34 9.64
N LYS A 2 -44.82 70.69 8.62
CA LYS A 2 -43.75 71.69 8.78
C LYS A 2 -42.66 71.18 9.76
N HIS A 3 -41.38 71.07 9.52
CA HIS A 3 -40.37 71.57 8.57
C HIS A 3 -39.16 70.60 8.64
N ILE A 4 -38.53 70.10 7.62
CA ILE A 4 -37.44 70.64 6.79
C ILE A 4 -36.38 71.43 7.56
N VAL A 5 -35.12 70.94 7.53
CA VAL A 5 -33.85 71.63 7.25
C VAL A 5 -32.74 70.52 7.39
N SER A 6 -32.10 70.11 6.49
CA SER A 6 -30.96 70.14 5.56
C SER A 6 -29.66 70.73 6.11
N HIS A 7 -28.58 70.21 5.59
CA HIS A 7 -27.13 70.53 5.58
C HIS A 7 -26.29 69.75 6.58
N GLY A 8 -25.19 69.20 6.28
CA GLY A 8 -24.35 69.25 5.09
C GLY A 8 -23.25 68.18 5.17
N ALA A 9 -22.73 67.86 4.01
CA ALA A 9 -21.68 66.91 3.78
C ALA A 9 -20.34 67.27 4.40
N LEU A 10 -19.61 66.27 4.88
CA LEU A 10 -18.15 66.28 4.81
C LEU A 10 -17.69 64.83 4.61
N ALA A 11 -17.22 64.55 3.40
CA ALA A 11 -16.57 63.30 3.05
C ALA A 11 -15.21 63.22 3.73
N ALA A 12 -15.03 62.24 4.60
CA ALA A 12 -13.73 61.77 5.01
C ALA A 12 -13.49 60.40 4.38
N LEU A 13 -12.71 60.41 3.32
CA LEU A 13 -12.22 59.21 2.66
C LEU A 13 -11.18 58.56 3.58
N VAL A 14 -11.60 57.59 4.38
CA VAL A 14 -10.65 56.68 5.07
C VAL A 14 -10.40 55.51 4.16
N VAL A 15 -9.25 55.52 3.51
CA VAL A 15 -8.68 54.35 2.83
C VAL A 15 -8.27 53.37 3.91
N LEU A 16 -9.13 52.41 4.20
CA LEU A 16 -8.74 51.19 4.91
C LEU A 16 -8.02 50.29 3.92
N ALA A 17 -6.70 50.32 3.94
CA ALA A 17 -5.90 49.27 3.39
C ALA A 17 -6.18 47.98 4.18
N ALA A 18 -7.02 47.12 3.64
CA ALA A 18 -7.18 45.76 4.11
C ALA A 18 -5.92 45.01 3.74
N CYS A 19 -4.94 44.91 4.62
CA CYS A 19 -3.94 43.88 4.60
C CYS A 19 -4.65 42.58 4.95
N SER A 20 -5.06 41.82 3.95
CA SER A 20 -5.36 40.39 4.10
C SER A 20 -4.03 39.63 4.09
N GLU A 21 -3.34 39.60 5.21
CA GLU A 21 -2.38 38.54 5.48
C GLU A 21 -3.16 37.27 5.77
N GLN A 22 -3.56 36.58 4.71
CA GLN A 22 -3.76 35.15 4.80
C GLN A 22 -2.36 34.52 4.91
N GLY A 23 -1.89 34.42 6.13
CA GLY A 23 -0.80 33.54 6.49
C GLY A 23 -1.25 32.11 6.26
N GLY A 24 -1.13 31.64 5.02
CA GLY A 24 -1.14 30.24 4.74
C GLY A 24 0.01 29.63 5.53
N VAL A 25 -0.31 28.84 6.55
CA VAL A 25 0.66 27.94 7.18
C VAL A 25 1.03 26.92 6.11
N THR A 26 2.06 27.23 5.34
CA THR A 26 2.77 26.22 4.56
C THR A 26 3.46 25.36 5.61
N LEU A 27 2.83 24.22 5.93
CA LEU A 27 3.55 23.13 6.58
C LEU A 27 4.78 22.85 5.72
N PRO A 28 6.00 22.79 6.28
CA PRO A 28 7.15 22.35 5.53
C PRO A 28 6.78 20.98 4.94
N PRO A 29 7.18 20.66 3.69
CA PRO A 29 6.97 19.33 3.15
C PRO A 29 7.57 18.37 4.16
N GLU A 30 6.74 17.44 4.68
CA GLU A 30 7.20 16.36 5.52
C GLU A 30 8.25 15.62 4.68
N ASN A 31 9.51 15.87 4.99
CA ASN A 31 10.61 15.21 4.30
C ASN A 31 10.44 13.73 4.63
N PRO A 32 10.08 12.85 3.67
CA PRO A 32 9.89 11.45 3.98
C PRO A 32 11.17 10.98 4.67
N ALA A 33 11.01 10.33 5.82
CA ALA A 33 12.14 9.77 6.55
C ALA A 33 13.04 9.05 5.54
N PRO A 34 14.37 9.22 5.59
CA PRO A 34 15.26 8.59 4.63
C PRO A 34 14.93 7.10 4.59
N ALA A 35 14.58 6.60 3.41
CA ALA A 35 14.25 5.19 3.24
C ALA A 35 15.39 4.36 3.83
N ALA A 36 15.05 3.39 4.68
CA ALA A 36 16.04 2.48 5.24
C ALA A 36 16.88 1.90 4.09
N PRO A 37 18.20 1.77 4.25
CA PRO A 37 19.04 1.23 3.19
C PRO A 37 18.52 -0.15 2.78
N LEU A 38 18.36 -0.35 1.47
CA LEU A 38 17.88 -1.60 0.93
C LEU A 38 18.89 -2.71 1.26
N ALA A 39 18.48 -3.74 1.99
CA ALA A 39 19.37 -4.85 2.33
C ALA A 39 19.87 -5.53 1.04
N ALA A 40 21.18 -5.69 0.91
CA ALA A 40 21.82 -6.32 -0.25
C ALA A 40 21.82 -7.85 -0.14
N ILE A 41 22.06 -8.52 -1.26
CA ILE A 41 22.45 -9.93 -1.33
C ILE A 41 23.95 -9.97 -1.50
N ALA A 42 24.70 -10.19 -0.43
CA ALA A 42 26.15 -10.23 -0.43
C ALA A 42 26.65 -11.66 -0.65
N CYS A 43 27.38 -11.91 -1.71
CA CYS A 43 27.89 -13.23 -2.06
C CYS A 43 29.41 -13.29 -1.97
N THR A 44 29.93 -14.41 -1.48
CA THR A 44 31.34 -14.79 -1.49
C THR A 44 31.54 -16.10 -2.21
N ALA A 45 32.63 -16.22 -2.97
CA ALA A 45 32.96 -17.43 -3.71
C ALA A 45 34.41 -17.83 -3.44
N SER A 46 34.64 -19.16 -3.39
CA SER A 46 35.95 -19.79 -3.28
C SER A 46 36.20 -20.65 -4.51
N VAL A 47 37.23 -20.31 -5.27
CA VAL A 47 37.62 -21.02 -6.50
C VAL A 47 38.09 -22.44 -6.16
N GLY A 48 38.93 -22.58 -5.11
CA GLY A 48 39.51 -23.86 -4.73
C GLY A 48 38.49 -24.83 -4.07
N GLU A 49 37.50 -24.29 -3.38
CA GLU A 49 36.45 -25.08 -2.72
C GLU A 49 35.25 -25.36 -3.62
N GLY A 50 35.17 -24.70 -4.79
CA GLY A 50 34.02 -24.83 -5.69
C GLY A 50 32.72 -24.39 -4.97
N ARG A 51 32.69 -23.24 -4.33
CA ARG A 51 31.60 -22.80 -3.45
C ARG A 51 31.22 -21.36 -3.67
N VAL A 52 29.92 -21.10 -3.70
CA VAL A 52 29.33 -19.75 -3.61
C VAL A 52 28.36 -19.71 -2.45
N GLN A 53 28.43 -18.66 -1.64
CA GLN A 53 27.53 -18.43 -0.51
C GLN A 53 27.03 -17.00 -0.55
N CYS A 54 25.72 -16.82 -0.40
CA CYS A 54 25.06 -15.52 -0.30
C CYS A 54 24.42 -15.34 1.07
N ALA A 55 24.56 -14.15 1.65
CA ALA A 55 23.98 -13.74 2.91
C ALA A 55 23.35 -12.36 2.78
N GLU A 56 22.62 -11.93 3.79
CA GLU A 56 22.16 -10.56 3.89
C GLU A 56 23.36 -9.62 4.03
N GLY A 57 23.39 -8.55 3.25
CA GLY A 57 24.41 -7.51 3.26
C GLY A 57 23.81 -6.12 3.45
N SER A 58 24.65 -5.17 3.82
CA SER A 58 24.27 -3.76 3.86
C SER A 58 24.31 -3.17 2.43
N GLY A 59 23.21 -2.58 2.00
CA GLY A 59 23.12 -1.89 0.71
C GLY A 59 23.44 -0.40 0.79
N PRO A 60 23.62 0.25 -0.37
CA PRO A 60 23.81 1.69 -0.42
C PRO A 60 22.52 2.42 0.00
N ALA A 61 22.68 3.54 0.73
CA ALA A 61 21.56 4.41 1.06
C ALA A 61 21.01 5.09 -0.22
N GLY A 62 19.67 5.19 -0.32
CA GLY A 62 19.04 6.00 -1.37
C GLY A 62 18.56 5.25 -2.62
N VAL A 63 18.62 3.92 -2.66
CA VAL A 63 18.02 3.12 -3.75
C VAL A 63 16.49 3.05 -3.52
N ARG A 64 15.69 3.50 -4.50
CA ARG A 64 14.23 3.40 -4.43
C ARG A 64 13.76 1.96 -4.57
N ALA A 65 12.94 1.52 -3.60
CA ALA A 65 12.55 0.13 -3.41
C ALA A 65 11.40 -0.39 -4.30
N ASP A 66 10.81 0.43 -5.15
CA ASP A 66 9.61 0.08 -5.92
C ASP A 66 9.83 -0.94 -7.04
N ARG A 67 11.09 -1.18 -7.42
CA ARG A 67 11.46 -2.20 -8.44
C ARG A 67 12.75 -2.95 -8.14
N VAL A 68 13.50 -2.57 -7.09
CA VAL A 68 14.75 -3.22 -6.71
C VAL A 68 14.56 -3.94 -5.38
N ILE A 69 14.82 -5.23 -5.37
CA ILE A 69 14.60 -6.12 -4.24
C ILE A 69 15.94 -6.69 -3.80
N GLY A 70 16.19 -6.62 -2.52
CA GLY A 70 17.32 -7.27 -1.86
C GLY A 70 16.82 -7.98 -0.61
N GLY A 71 17.74 -8.30 0.32
CA GLY A 71 17.41 -9.00 1.56
C GLY A 71 17.35 -10.51 1.37
N GLN A 72 18.55 -11.14 1.37
CA GLN A 72 18.71 -12.58 1.34
C GLN A 72 18.00 -13.21 2.55
N HIS A 73 17.19 -14.25 2.33
CA HIS A 73 16.34 -14.93 3.32
C HIS A 73 15.25 -14.07 3.99
N VAL A 74 15.07 -12.82 3.56
CA VAL A 74 14.01 -11.93 4.03
C VAL A 74 12.94 -11.73 2.95
N ASN A 75 13.34 -11.18 1.80
CA ASN A 75 12.43 -10.95 0.66
C ASN A 75 12.62 -11.98 -0.44
N VAL A 76 13.85 -12.46 -0.59
CA VAL A 76 14.24 -13.43 -1.61
C VAL A 76 15.31 -14.37 -1.08
N THR A 77 15.45 -15.56 -1.70
CA THR A 77 16.62 -16.41 -1.54
C THR A 77 17.26 -16.60 -2.89
N VAL A 78 18.51 -16.19 -3.04
CA VAL A 78 19.36 -16.53 -4.18
C VAL A 78 20.23 -17.71 -3.77
N SER A 79 20.11 -18.81 -4.49
CA SER A 79 20.86 -20.05 -4.20
C SER A 79 21.70 -20.47 -5.40
N SER A 80 22.88 -21.03 -5.12
CA SER A 80 23.80 -21.55 -6.11
C SER A 80 23.96 -23.07 -6.01
N SER A 81 24.16 -23.71 -7.16
CA SER A 81 24.45 -25.13 -7.27
C SER A 81 25.41 -25.40 -8.44
N ASN A 82 25.88 -26.62 -8.60
CA ASN A 82 26.74 -27.04 -9.72
C ASN A 82 27.96 -26.16 -9.94
N VAL A 83 28.60 -25.74 -8.83
CA VAL A 83 29.75 -24.81 -8.85
C VAL A 83 30.98 -25.53 -9.39
N ALA A 84 31.61 -24.98 -10.41
CA ALA A 84 32.79 -25.53 -11.05
C ALA A 84 33.81 -24.44 -11.44
N TYR A 85 35.07 -24.82 -11.55
CA TYR A 85 36.12 -23.97 -12.08
C TYR A 85 36.91 -24.72 -13.16
N ASP A 86 36.91 -24.17 -14.36
CA ASP A 86 37.78 -24.64 -15.44
C ASP A 86 39.08 -23.83 -15.46
N SER A 87 40.18 -24.45 -15.07
CA SER A 87 41.47 -23.79 -15.01
C SER A 87 42.09 -23.53 -16.38
N THR A 88 41.64 -24.24 -17.44
CA THR A 88 42.11 -24.02 -18.82
C THR A 88 41.42 -22.84 -19.43
N LEU A 89 40.13 -22.75 -19.31
CA LEU A 89 39.33 -21.59 -19.77
C LEU A 89 39.40 -20.40 -18.83
N GLN A 90 39.84 -20.61 -17.59
CA GLN A 90 39.80 -19.62 -16.49
C GLN A 90 38.34 -19.16 -16.22
N GLU A 91 37.41 -20.09 -16.20
CA GLU A 91 36.00 -19.86 -16.01
C GLU A 91 35.52 -20.44 -14.69
N PHE A 92 34.84 -19.61 -13.89
CA PHE A 92 34.10 -20.03 -12.70
C PHE A 92 32.62 -20.03 -13.03
N SER A 93 31.98 -21.18 -12.96
CA SER A 93 30.58 -21.34 -13.35
C SER A 93 29.74 -21.93 -12.24
N PHE A 94 28.46 -21.59 -12.21
CA PHE A 94 27.47 -22.11 -11.26
C PHE A 94 26.07 -21.86 -11.77
N ASP A 95 25.12 -22.68 -11.29
CA ASP A 95 23.71 -22.48 -11.56
C ASP A 95 23.07 -21.65 -10.44
N VAL A 96 22.19 -20.73 -10.80
CA VAL A 96 21.52 -19.83 -9.86
C VAL A 96 20.01 -19.95 -9.95
N THR A 97 19.35 -20.07 -8.80
CA THR A 97 17.91 -19.99 -8.65
C THR A 97 17.53 -18.83 -7.74
N VAL A 98 16.34 -18.27 -7.97
CA VAL A 98 15.72 -17.23 -7.14
C VAL A 98 14.43 -17.76 -6.55
N GLN A 99 14.29 -17.68 -5.23
CA GLN A 99 13.03 -17.94 -4.53
C GLN A 99 12.38 -16.61 -4.11
N ASN A 100 11.11 -16.46 -4.40
CA ASN A 100 10.31 -15.31 -3.92
C ASN A 100 9.78 -15.61 -2.52
N LEU A 101 10.18 -14.83 -1.52
CA LEU A 101 9.67 -14.90 -0.15
C LEU A 101 8.59 -13.86 0.15
N LEU A 102 8.33 -12.93 -0.79
CA LEU A 102 7.26 -11.94 -0.66
C LEU A 102 5.88 -12.60 -0.80
N VAL A 103 4.88 -11.94 -0.25
CA VAL A 103 3.47 -12.31 -0.48
C VAL A 103 2.96 -11.85 -1.85
N GLN A 104 3.71 -10.97 -2.52
CA GLN A 104 3.44 -10.48 -3.86
C GLN A 104 4.07 -11.39 -4.90
N ARG A 105 3.37 -11.59 -6.01
CA ARG A 105 3.96 -12.21 -7.22
C ARG A 105 5.01 -11.26 -7.78
N MET A 106 6.20 -11.77 -8.03
CA MET A 106 7.36 -11.07 -8.59
C MET A 106 7.47 -11.37 -10.09
N GLY A 107 7.87 -10.39 -10.89
CA GLY A 107 8.07 -10.57 -12.33
C GLY A 107 6.80 -10.35 -13.18
N SER A 108 5.75 -9.75 -12.61
CA SER A 108 4.54 -9.34 -13.31
C SER A 108 4.06 -7.98 -12.77
N ASP A 109 3.44 -7.18 -13.62
CA ASP A 109 2.76 -5.93 -13.24
C ASP A 109 1.25 -6.12 -12.96
N GLY A 110 0.80 -7.37 -12.96
CA GLY A 110 -0.60 -7.76 -12.83
C GLY A 110 -1.36 -7.85 -14.17
N ALA A 111 -0.79 -7.35 -15.26
CA ALA A 111 -1.35 -7.47 -16.61
C ALA A 111 -0.48 -8.32 -17.51
N THR A 112 0.84 -8.19 -17.40
CA THR A 112 1.81 -8.89 -18.24
C THR A 112 2.95 -9.47 -17.42
N VAL A 113 3.45 -10.66 -17.83
CA VAL A 113 4.67 -11.21 -17.28
C VAL A 113 5.86 -10.50 -17.92
N LYS A 114 6.73 -9.93 -17.09
CA LYS A 114 7.96 -9.21 -17.47
C LYS A 114 9.22 -9.99 -17.09
N GLY A 115 9.09 -11.01 -16.22
CA GLY A 115 10.22 -11.68 -15.61
C GLY A 115 10.94 -10.81 -14.57
N LEU A 116 12.08 -11.30 -14.12
CA LEU A 116 12.94 -10.61 -13.17
C LEU A 116 14.39 -10.61 -13.65
N ASN A 117 15.16 -9.58 -13.28
CA ASN A 117 16.58 -9.46 -13.58
C ASN A 117 17.38 -9.52 -12.28
N VAL A 118 18.27 -10.50 -12.14
CA VAL A 118 19.28 -10.51 -11.09
C VAL A 118 20.51 -9.79 -11.61
N PHE A 119 20.90 -8.71 -10.99
CA PHE A 119 22.01 -7.87 -11.48
C PHE A 119 23.12 -7.69 -10.44
N PHE A 120 24.33 -7.51 -10.94
CA PHE A 120 25.50 -7.22 -10.12
C PHE A 120 25.56 -5.72 -9.81
N ALA A 121 25.30 -5.39 -8.56
CA ALA A 121 25.51 -4.03 -8.07
C ALA A 121 26.98 -3.74 -7.88
N SER A 122 27.79 -4.75 -7.54
CA SER A 122 29.24 -4.69 -7.50
C SER A 122 29.89 -6.06 -7.70
N GLY A 123 31.13 -6.10 -8.13
CA GLY A 123 31.94 -7.29 -8.31
C GLY A 123 31.73 -7.96 -9.69
N PRO A 124 32.41 -9.12 -9.92
CA PRO A 124 33.22 -9.87 -8.95
C PRO A 124 34.52 -9.16 -8.55
N ASN A 125 34.73 -8.97 -7.24
CA ASN A 125 35.90 -8.32 -6.66
C ASN A 125 36.80 -9.36 -5.99
N THR A 126 38.06 -9.47 -6.40
CA THR A 126 39.05 -10.38 -5.78
C THR A 126 39.26 -10.03 -4.32
N THR A 127 39.03 -10.98 -3.42
CA THR A 127 39.25 -10.84 -1.97
C THR A 127 40.49 -11.57 -1.50
N SER A 128 40.97 -12.57 -2.24
CA SER A 128 42.25 -13.25 -1.99
C SER A 128 42.84 -13.78 -3.32
N GLY A 129 44.15 -13.75 -3.42
CA GLY A 129 44.85 -14.01 -4.67
C GLY A 129 45.09 -12.72 -5.48
N THR A 130 45.29 -12.83 -6.79
CA THR A 130 45.56 -11.71 -7.70
C THR A 130 44.78 -11.88 -9.00
N GLY A 131 44.39 -10.77 -9.61
CA GLY A 131 43.62 -10.76 -10.85
C GLY A 131 42.26 -10.06 -10.71
N VAL A 132 41.63 -9.82 -11.83
CA VAL A 132 40.29 -9.20 -11.91
C VAL A 132 39.34 -10.17 -12.58
N GLY A 133 38.26 -10.47 -11.93
CA GLY A 133 37.17 -11.24 -12.50
C GLY A 133 36.17 -10.36 -13.25
N SER A 134 35.41 -10.97 -14.16
CA SER A 134 34.30 -10.31 -14.87
C SER A 134 33.14 -11.28 -15.10
N VAL A 135 31.93 -10.73 -15.27
CA VAL A 135 30.77 -11.54 -15.69
C VAL A 135 30.87 -11.81 -17.18
N LYS A 136 30.84 -13.09 -17.58
CA LYS A 136 31.08 -13.50 -18.97
C LYS A 136 29.80 -13.60 -19.80
N ASN A 137 28.79 -14.34 -19.29
CA ASN A 137 27.62 -14.70 -20.05
C ASN A 137 26.34 -14.01 -19.58
N ALA A 138 26.45 -12.76 -19.09
CA ALA A 138 25.27 -11.96 -18.77
C ALA A 138 24.33 -11.84 -19.97
N ASP A 139 23.03 -11.77 -19.74
CA ASP A 139 22.04 -11.53 -20.79
C ASP A 139 22.09 -10.09 -21.32
N GLY A 140 22.65 -9.17 -20.56
CA GLY A 140 22.84 -7.78 -20.97
C GLY A 140 23.49 -6.91 -19.89
N LEU A 141 23.57 -5.62 -20.20
CA LEU A 141 23.98 -4.54 -19.31
C LEU A 141 22.86 -3.52 -19.24
N ASP A 142 22.52 -3.07 -18.04
CA ASP A 142 21.50 -2.03 -17.86
C ASP A 142 21.85 -1.11 -16.68
N ALA A 143 21.09 -0.04 -16.52
CA ALA A 143 21.22 0.92 -15.44
C ALA A 143 20.14 0.67 -14.37
N PHE A 144 20.44 -0.16 -13.36
CA PHE A 144 19.52 -0.43 -12.24
C PHE A 144 19.77 0.52 -11.06
N THR A 145 20.92 0.38 -10.42
CA THR A 145 21.38 1.25 -9.31
C THR A 145 22.66 1.99 -9.65
N GLY A 146 23.29 1.67 -10.77
CA GLY A 146 24.49 2.24 -11.35
C GLY A 146 24.48 2.02 -12.86
N SER A 147 25.47 2.52 -13.59
CA SER A 147 25.59 2.37 -15.04
C SER A 147 26.20 1.02 -15.42
N PHE A 148 25.76 0.44 -16.53
CA PHE A 148 26.34 -0.75 -17.16
C PHE A 148 26.46 -1.98 -16.22
N GLN A 149 25.42 -2.24 -15.43
CA GLN A 149 25.39 -3.37 -14.52
C GLN A 149 25.01 -4.64 -15.27
N PRO A 150 25.83 -5.72 -15.23
CA PRO A 150 25.49 -6.98 -15.86
C PRO A 150 24.33 -7.65 -15.13
N TYR A 151 23.40 -8.25 -15.90
CA TYR A 151 22.25 -8.94 -15.34
C TYR A 151 21.97 -10.26 -16.01
N PHE A 152 21.24 -11.12 -15.29
CA PHE A 152 20.68 -12.38 -15.77
C PHE A 152 19.16 -12.31 -15.68
N HIS A 153 18.50 -12.51 -16.81
CA HIS A 153 17.03 -12.45 -16.93
C HIS A 153 16.39 -13.81 -16.71
N TYR A 154 15.37 -13.86 -15.85
CA TYR A 154 14.48 -14.99 -15.61
C TYR A 154 13.10 -14.61 -16.13
N PRO A 155 12.59 -15.27 -17.18
CA PRO A 155 11.39 -14.81 -17.90
C PRO A 155 10.08 -15.11 -17.18
N GLU A 156 10.09 -15.95 -16.16
CA GLU A 156 8.91 -16.35 -15.41
C GLU A 156 8.50 -15.34 -14.35
N ALA A 157 7.20 -15.31 -14.03
CA ALA A 157 6.70 -14.66 -12.82
C ALA A 157 6.68 -15.68 -11.66
N LEU A 158 7.23 -15.27 -10.52
CA LEU A 158 7.32 -16.12 -9.33
C LEU A 158 6.23 -15.74 -8.32
N GLY A 159 5.26 -16.62 -8.10
CA GLY A 159 4.31 -16.49 -7.00
C GLY A 159 5.01 -16.61 -5.62
N PRO A 160 4.27 -16.35 -4.51
CA PRO A 160 4.81 -16.53 -3.17
C PRO A 160 5.42 -17.92 -2.97
N GLN A 161 6.63 -17.97 -2.40
CA GLN A 161 7.43 -19.18 -2.16
C GLN A 161 7.90 -19.93 -3.42
N ALA A 162 7.55 -19.49 -4.62
CA ALA A 162 7.99 -20.12 -5.86
C ALA A 162 9.50 -19.91 -6.10
N VAL A 163 10.11 -20.88 -6.73
CA VAL A 163 11.54 -20.89 -7.10
C VAL A 163 11.65 -20.85 -8.62
N SER A 164 12.55 -20.03 -9.15
CA SER A 164 12.83 -19.93 -10.59
C SER A 164 13.45 -21.21 -11.13
N ALA A 165 13.42 -21.39 -12.46
CA ALA A 165 14.33 -22.28 -13.13
C ALA A 165 15.79 -21.90 -12.82
N ALA A 166 16.68 -22.89 -12.82
CA ALA A 166 18.11 -22.67 -12.65
C ALA A 166 18.70 -22.02 -13.92
N LYS A 167 19.51 -20.98 -13.74
CA LYS A 167 20.21 -20.31 -14.84
C LYS A 167 21.71 -20.42 -14.67
N HIS A 168 22.41 -20.84 -15.73
CA HIS A 168 23.86 -21.05 -15.72
C HIS A 168 24.59 -19.73 -15.86
N TRP A 169 25.42 -19.38 -14.86
CA TRP A 169 26.26 -18.19 -14.82
C TRP A 169 27.71 -18.55 -15.00
N VAL A 170 28.43 -17.81 -15.82
CA VAL A 170 29.85 -17.97 -16.08
C VAL A 170 30.55 -16.64 -15.81
N LEU A 171 31.59 -16.71 -15.01
CA LEU A 171 32.49 -15.60 -14.71
C LEU A 171 33.88 -15.91 -15.26
N ASP A 172 34.49 -14.97 -16.00
CA ASP A 172 35.92 -15.05 -16.28
C ASP A 172 36.66 -14.82 -14.97
N MET A 173 37.49 -15.80 -14.59
CA MET A 173 38.16 -15.78 -13.30
C MET A 173 39.60 -16.28 -13.43
N PRO A 174 40.61 -15.38 -13.34
CA PRO A 174 42.00 -15.79 -13.41
C PRO A 174 42.36 -16.84 -12.38
N LYS A 175 43.18 -17.84 -12.77
CA LYS A 175 43.62 -18.96 -11.89
C LYS A 175 44.36 -18.51 -10.63
N THR A 176 44.83 -17.26 -10.60
CA THR A 176 45.48 -16.66 -9.43
C THR A 176 44.52 -16.11 -8.41
N VAL A 177 43.25 -15.96 -8.74
CA VAL A 177 42.17 -15.60 -7.78
C VAL A 177 41.81 -16.83 -6.96
N LYS A 178 41.81 -16.68 -5.65
CA LYS A 178 41.42 -17.75 -4.71
C LYS A 178 40.01 -17.57 -4.22
N THR A 179 39.69 -16.33 -3.83
CA THR A 179 38.33 -15.95 -3.39
C THR A 179 37.94 -14.60 -3.97
N PHE A 180 36.65 -14.40 -4.17
CA PHE A 180 36.08 -13.14 -4.64
C PHE A 180 34.70 -12.89 -4.04
N SER A 181 34.23 -11.65 -4.09
CA SER A 181 32.89 -11.27 -3.60
C SER A 181 32.14 -10.47 -4.66
N PHE A 182 30.82 -10.50 -4.57
CA PHE A 182 29.94 -9.69 -5.39
C PHE A 182 28.63 -9.38 -4.64
N THR A 183 27.96 -8.32 -5.05
CA THR A 183 26.69 -7.89 -4.47
C THR A 183 25.61 -7.94 -5.54
N LEU A 184 24.49 -8.55 -5.20
CA LEU A 184 23.36 -8.71 -6.08
C LEU A 184 22.12 -7.96 -5.56
N TYR A 185 21.29 -7.56 -6.50
CA TYR A 185 19.88 -7.21 -6.30
C TYR A 185 19.03 -7.81 -7.41
N ILE A 186 17.73 -7.79 -7.19
CA ILE A 186 16.74 -8.21 -8.16
C ILE A 186 15.94 -6.98 -8.59
N SER A 187 15.79 -6.79 -9.89
CA SER A 187 14.86 -5.83 -10.47
C SER A 187 13.66 -6.58 -11.04
N ALA A 188 12.48 -6.34 -10.48
CA ALA A 188 11.25 -6.99 -10.91
C ALA A 188 10.03 -6.13 -10.59
N PRO A 189 9.02 -6.08 -11.47
CA PRO A 189 7.71 -5.59 -11.11
C PRO A 189 7.05 -6.54 -10.10
N LEU A 190 6.26 -5.98 -9.20
CA LEU A 190 5.49 -6.72 -8.20
C LEU A 190 4.01 -6.53 -8.45
N VAL A 191 3.23 -7.61 -8.40
CA VAL A 191 1.77 -7.53 -8.46
C VAL A 191 1.25 -6.95 -7.15
N PRO A 192 0.51 -5.84 -7.16
CA PRO A 192 -0.13 -5.34 -5.96
C PRO A 192 -1.06 -6.39 -5.34
N VAL A 193 -1.07 -6.46 -4.02
CA VAL A 193 -1.94 -7.36 -3.25
C VAL A 193 -3.01 -6.56 -2.55
N ILE A 194 -4.21 -7.11 -2.54
CA ILE A 194 -5.37 -6.59 -1.81
C ILE A 194 -5.84 -7.61 -0.77
N VAL A 195 -6.41 -7.12 0.33
CA VAL A 195 -7.26 -7.89 1.25
C VAL A 195 -8.70 -7.44 1.05
N PHE A 196 -9.64 -8.36 1.11
CA PHE A 196 -11.04 -8.08 0.84
C PHE A 196 -11.93 -9.12 1.52
N GLU A 197 -13.21 -8.82 1.63
CA GLU A 197 -14.19 -9.79 2.10
C GLU A 197 -14.88 -10.49 0.93
N MET A 198 -15.15 -11.77 1.11
CA MET A 198 -15.83 -12.60 0.11
C MET A 198 -16.83 -13.53 0.77
N TRP A 199 -17.95 -13.77 0.10
CA TRP A 199 -19.05 -14.62 0.57
C TRP A 199 -19.09 -15.97 -0.17
N PRO A 200 -18.33 -16.97 0.23
CA PRO A 200 -18.37 -18.28 -0.43
C PRO A 200 -19.54 -19.18 0.02
N SER A 201 -20.00 -19.09 1.28
CA SER A 201 -20.96 -20.06 1.84
C SER A 201 -21.63 -19.57 3.13
N GLY A 202 -22.45 -18.52 3.05
CA GLY A 202 -23.34 -18.14 4.17
C GLY A 202 -22.77 -17.14 5.19
N ASN A 203 -21.47 -16.86 5.20
CA ASN A 203 -20.84 -15.78 5.95
C ASN A 203 -19.74 -15.12 5.12
N TYR A 204 -19.38 -13.90 5.49
CA TYR A 204 -18.21 -13.22 4.95
C TYR A 204 -16.95 -13.72 5.65
N ASP A 205 -15.90 -13.91 4.87
CA ASP A 205 -14.54 -14.18 5.34
C ASP A 205 -13.56 -13.24 4.68
N VAL A 206 -12.43 -12.99 5.33
CA VAL A 206 -11.34 -12.14 4.80
C VAL A 206 -10.38 -12.98 3.96
N TYR A 207 -10.08 -12.49 2.77
CA TYR A 207 -9.16 -13.08 1.81
C TYR A 207 -8.08 -12.09 1.41
N ARG A 208 -6.98 -12.59 0.84
CA ARG A 208 -6.03 -11.81 0.06
C ARG A 208 -5.85 -12.39 -1.32
N MET A 209 -5.53 -11.56 -2.31
CA MET A 209 -5.10 -11.99 -3.64
C MET A 209 -4.27 -10.90 -4.32
N GLY A 210 -3.55 -11.26 -5.39
CA GLY A 210 -3.03 -10.28 -6.34
C GLY A 210 -4.15 -9.62 -7.14
N ILE A 211 -3.95 -8.39 -7.60
CA ILE A 211 -4.93 -7.71 -8.48
C ILE A 211 -5.09 -8.40 -9.84
N ASP A 212 -4.20 -9.33 -10.18
CA ASP A 212 -4.29 -10.21 -11.34
C ASP A 212 -5.22 -11.43 -11.12
N GLY A 213 -5.87 -11.52 -9.96
CA GLY A 213 -6.74 -12.63 -9.56
C GLY A 213 -6.01 -13.88 -9.09
N ASN A 214 -4.68 -13.87 -9.04
CA ASN A 214 -3.87 -15.00 -8.59
C ASN A 214 -3.56 -14.93 -7.10
N ASP A 215 -3.01 -16.03 -6.57
CA ASP A 215 -2.51 -16.16 -5.19
C ASP A 215 -3.61 -15.91 -4.14
N LEU A 216 -4.88 -16.32 -4.45
CA LEU A 216 -6.02 -16.22 -3.55
C LEU A 216 -5.81 -17.09 -2.31
N VAL A 217 -5.86 -16.46 -1.14
CA VAL A 217 -5.72 -17.14 0.16
C VAL A 217 -6.80 -16.65 1.13
N LYS A 218 -7.50 -17.58 1.77
CA LYS A 218 -8.39 -17.30 2.90
C LYS A 218 -7.55 -17.01 4.14
N LEU A 219 -7.79 -15.88 4.80
CA LEU A 219 -7.05 -15.44 5.99
C LEU A 219 -7.76 -15.76 7.29
N THR A 220 -9.10 -15.79 7.31
CA THR A 220 -9.90 -16.05 8.51
C THR A 220 -10.49 -17.45 8.51
N THR A 221 -10.65 -18.03 9.70
CA THR A 221 -11.09 -19.42 9.88
C THR A 221 -12.38 -19.56 10.73
N SER A 222 -12.92 -18.43 11.21
CA SER A 222 -14.14 -18.39 12.02
C SER A 222 -15.37 -18.84 11.21
N GLY A 223 -16.34 -19.44 11.88
CA GLY A 223 -17.65 -19.71 11.30
C GLY A 223 -18.61 -18.51 11.34
N SER A 224 -18.18 -17.37 11.89
CA SER A 224 -18.91 -16.10 11.94
C SER A 224 -18.43 -15.17 10.85
N SER A 225 -19.23 -14.15 10.51
CA SER A 225 -18.80 -13.15 9.53
C SER A 225 -17.59 -12.36 10.03
N ASP A 226 -16.59 -12.26 9.15
CA ASP A 226 -15.38 -11.49 9.29
C ASP A 226 -15.28 -10.54 8.09
N GLY A 227 -15.05 -9.23 8.30
CA GLY A 227 -15.02 -8.27 7.19
C GLY A 227 -14.46 -6.90 7.57
N GLY A 228 -14.59 -5.91 6.67
CA GLY A 228 -14.06 -4.56 6.85
C GLY A 228 -12.55 -4.56 7.08
N ALA A 229 -11.81 -5.38 6.36
CA ALA A 229 -10.39 -5.60 6.62
C ALA A 229 -9.53 -4.42 6.14
N THR A 230 -8.48 -4.12 6.90
CA THR A 230 -7.41 -3.17 6.56
C THR A 230 -6.05 -3.84 6.68
N THR A 231 -5.06 -3.33 5.95
CA THR A 231 -3.71 -3.94 5.98
C THR A 231 -2.60 -2.90 5.89
N ALA A 232 -1.54 -3.12 6.67
CA ALA A 232 -0.26 -2.41 6.58
C ALA A 232 0.88 -3.25 7.17
N LYS A 233 2.07 -3.14 6.60
CA LYS A 233 3.31 -3.76 7.12
C LYS A 233 3.15 -5.24 7.49
N GLY A 234 2.49 -6.02 6.62
CA GLY A 234 2.33 -7.45 6.80
C GLY A 234 1.28 -7.90 7.83
N ASN A 235 0.52 -6.96 8.40
CA ASN A 235 -0.61 -7.24 9.28
C ASN A 235 -1.93 -6.94 8.59
N VAL A 236 -2.96 -7.71 8.92
CA VAL A 236 -4.35 -7.48 8.54
C VAL A 236 -5.16 -7.33 9.83
N VAL A 237 -5.95 -6.26 9.94
CA VAL A 237 -6.91 -6.07 11.03
C VAL A 237 -8.31 -6.07 10.42
N PHE A 238 -9.24 -6.74 11.07
CA PHE A 238 -10.59 -6.94 10.57
C PHE A 238 -11.62 -6.96 11.70
N THR A 239 -12.88 -6.76 11.36
CA THR A 239 -14.03 -6.91 12.25
C THR A 239 -14.50 -8.35 12.28
N SER A 240 -14.80 -8.90 13.44
CA SER A 240 -15.35 -10.26 13.61
C SER A 240 -16.52 -10.28 14.59
N TYR A 241 -17.54 -11.06 14.27
CA TYR A 241 -18.73 -11.24 15.11
C TYR A 241 -18.70 -12.54 15.94
N ARG A 242 -17.58 -13.23 16.00
CA ARG A 242 -17.44 -14.56 16.65
C ARG A 242 -17.71 -14.59 18.15
N ASN A 243 -17.68 -13.45 18.82
CA ASN A 243 -17.91 -13.33 20.26
C ASN A 243 -19.27 -12.73 20.63
N GLY A 244 -20.19 -12.63 19.67
CA GLY A 244 -21.57 -12.14 19.86
C GLY A 244 -21.77 -10.66 19.59
N ASN A 245 -20.71 -9.85 19.65
CA ASN A 245 -20.66 -8.46 19.20
C ASN A 245 -19.49 -8.27 18.23
N ALA A 246 -19.49 -7.14 17.51
CA ALA A 246 -18.39 -6.80 16.62
C ALA A 246 -17.15 -6.41 17.41
N GLU A 247 -16.04 -7.08 17.14
CA GLU A 247 -14.75 -6.87 17.75
C GLU A 247 -13.65 -6.87 16.69
N LEU A 248 -12.53 -6.24 17.00
CA LEU A 248 -11.39 -6.21 16.12
C LEU A 248 -10.45 -7.40 16.38
N TYR A 249 -10.00 -7.99 15.31
CA TYR A 249 -9.02 -9.08 15.28
C TYR A 249 -7.89 -8.74 14.33
N SER A 250 -6.72 -9.34 14.54
CA SER A 250 -5.61 -9.28 13.60
C SER A 250 -5.18 -10.67 13.17
N VAL A 251 -4.63 -10.75 11.95
CA VAL A 251 -3.99 -11.94 11.39
C VAL A 251 -2.80 -11.50 10.53
N PRO A 252 -1.68 -12.25 10.50
CA PRO A 252 -0.61 -11.95 9.54
C PRO A 252 -1.11 -12.02 8.08
N LEU A 253 -0.61 -11.14 7.21
CA LEU A 253 -0.98 -11.13 5.78
C LEU A 253 -0.66 -12.45 5.06
N ILE A 254 0.33 -13.21 5.56
CA ILE A 254 0.64 -14.56 5.06
C ILE A 254 -0.36 -15.62 5.54
N GLY A 255 -1.26 -15.28 6.45
CA GLY A 255 -2.12 -16.20 7.19
C GLY A 255 -1.49 -16.65 8.50
N GLY A 256 -2.24 -17.38 9.32
CA GLY A 256 -1.76 -17.93 10.61
C GLY A 256 -2.69 -17.64 11.77
N THR A 257 -2.14 -17.39 12.95
CA THR A 257 -2.90 -17.21 14.18
C THR A 257 -3.66 -15.88 14.20
N GLU A 258 -4.96 -15.95 14.40
CA GLU A 258 -5.84 -14.80 14.59
C GLU A 258 -5.78 -14.35 16.06
N THR A 259 -5.59 -13.06 16.30
CA THR A 259 -5.48 -12.47 17.64
C THR A 259 -6.59 -11.44 17.85
N ARG A 260 -7.36 -11.56 18.94
CA ARG A 260 -8.37 -10.58 19.33
C ARG A 260 -7.70 -9.32 19.87
N LEU A 261 -8.10 -8.14 19.36
CA LEU A 261 -7.54 -6.84 19.74
C LEU A 261 -8.44 -6.06 20.70
N THR A 262 -9.78 -6.21 20.58
CA THR A 262 -10.76 -5.52 21.44
C THR A 262 -11.64 -6.51 22.17
N THR A 263 -12.18 -6.09 23.32
CA THR A 263 -12.97 -6.96 24.23
C THR A 263 -14.16 -6.22 24.86
N SER A 264 -14.71 -5.21 24.18
CA SER A 264 -15.85 -4.47 24.70
C SER A 264 -17.10 -5.35 24.78
N THR A 265 -17.90 -5.14 25.82
CA THR A 265 -19.21 -5.79 25.97
C THR A 265 -20.37 -4.85 25.71
N SER A 266 -20.11 -3.55 25.55
CA SER A 266 -21.12 -2.50 25.44
C SER A 266 -21.08 -1.74 24.11
N THR A 267 -20.00 -1.87 23.36
CA THR A 267 -19.83 -1.23 22.06
C THR A 267 -19.55 -2.25 20.97
N GLN A 268 -19.87 -1.88 19.74
CA GLN A 268 -19.43 -2.56 18.52
C GLN A 268 -18.18 -1.87 18.05
N GLU A 269 -17.11 -2.61 17.78
CA GLU A 269 -15.88 -2.10 17.18
C GLU A 269 -15.79 -2.60 15.74
N THR A 270 -15.83 -1.67 14.78
CA THR A 270 -15.93 -1.97 13.34
C THR A 270 -15.04 -1.06 12.51
N ALA A 271 -14.96 -1.34 11.21
CA ALA A 271 -14.27 -0.51 10.20
C ALA A 271 -12.87 -0.08 10.65
N PRO A 272 -11.99 -1.03 10.97
CA PRO A 272 -10.60 -0.71 11.30
C PRO A 272 -9.86 -0.09 10.13
N ALA A 273 -8.93 0.82 10.41
CA ALA A 273 -8.01 1.40 9.44
C ALA A 273 -6.61 1.47 10.04
N LEU A 274 -5.64 0.76 9.45
CA LEU A 274 -4.22 0.85 9.81
C LEU A 274 -3.57 2.07 9.15
N SER A 275 -2.73 2.78 9.89
CA SER A 275 -1.89 3.82 9.31
C SER A 275 -0.87 3.22 8.33
N PRO A 276 -0.41 3.98 7.31
CA PRO A 276 0.52 3.46 6.29
C PRO A 276 1.82 2.88 6.86
N ASP A 277 2.29 3.40 8.00
CA ASP A 277 3.48 2.89 8.71
C ASP A 277 3.18 1.68 9.63
N GLY A 278 1.91 1.28 9.75
CA GLY A 278 1.47 0.16 10.57
C GLY A 278 1.53 0.41 12.09
N THR A 279 1.76 1.64 12.56
CA THR A 279 1.93 1.94 13.99
C THR A 279 0.65 2.31 14.70
N LYS A 280 -0.35 2.84 13.96
CA LYS A 280 -1.62 3.31 14.48
C LYS A 280 -2.80 2.53 13.89
N LEU A 281 -3.85 2.43 14.67
CA LEU A 281 -5.15 1.91 14.26
C LEU A 281 -6.21 2.97 14.55
N ALA A 282 -7.07 3.25 13.56
CA ALA A 282 -8.35 3.90 13.76
C ALA A 282 -9.45 2.86 13.62
N TRP A 283 -10.55 3.05 14.32
CA TRP A 283 -11.74 2.21 14.19
C TRP A 283 -12.99 2.98 14.58
N VAL A 284 -14.13 2.43 14.23
CA VAL A 284 -15.42 2.97 14.60
C VAL A 284 -15.93 2.23 15.83
N ALA A 285 -16.33 2.94 16.89
CA ALA A 285 -16.93 2.35 18.06
C ALA A 285 -18.19 3.09 18.51
N GLY A 286 -19.18 2.35 18.99
CA GLY A 286 -20.44 2.87 19.52
C GLY A 286 -21.38 1.74 19.93
N PRO A 287 -22.47 2.08 20.67
CA PRO A 287 -23.48 1.08 21.03
C PRO A 287 -24.22 0.59 19.79
N SER A 288 -24.70 -0.65 19.82
CA SER A 288 -25.48 -1.21 18.71
C SER A 288 -26.72 -0.34 18.43
N GLY A 289 -26.85 0.12 17.18
CA GLY A 289 -27.95 1.01 16.76
C GLY A 289 -27.87 2.45 17.28
N GLY A 290 -26.77 2.84 17.94
CA GLY A 290 -26.53 4.18 18.45
C GLY A 290 -25.54 5.00 17.58
N LEU A 291 -25.15 6.15 18.11
CA LEU A 291 -24.14 7.00 17.48
C LEU A 291 -22.75 6.34 17.58
N THR A 292 -22.05 6.30 16.45
CA THR A 292 -20.69 5.81 16.37
C THR A 292 -19.71 6.95 16.32
N LYS A 293 -18.50 6.73 16.84
CA LYS A 293 -17.39 7.67 16.82
C LYS A 293 -16.13 6.98 16.31
N VAL A 294 -15.24 7.78 15.72
CA VAL A 294 -13.90 7.31 15.36
C VAL A 294 -13.01 7.31 16.59
N TRP A 295 -12.36 6.18 16.84
CA TRP A 295 -11.36 5.97 17.88
C TRP A 295 -9.99 5.77 17.25
N THR A 296 -8.94 6.10 17.98
CA THR A 296 -7.56 5.87 17.54
C THR A 296 -6.73 5.30 18.68
N GLY A 297 -5.76 4.47 18.34
CA GLY A 297 -4.85 3.83 19.29
C GLY A 297 -3.62 3.28 18.60
N SER A 298 -2.87 2.44 19.32
CA SER A 298 -1.79 1.67 18.71
C SER A 298 -2.34 0.63 17.74
N ALA A 299 -1.50 0.11 16.84
CA ALA A 299 -1.90 -0.95 15.90
C ALA A 299 -2.41 -2.23 16.59
N THR A 300 -2.14 -2.39 17.89
CA THR A 300 -2.67 -3.49 18.73
C THR A 300 -3.97 -3.12 19.45
N ALA A 301 -4.59 -2.01 19.10
CA ALA A 301 -5.83 -1.45 19.68
C ALA A 301 -5.79 -1.23 21.21
N THR A 302 -4.62 -1.25 21.83
CA THR A 302 -4.48 -0.95 23.25
C THR A 302 -4.50 0.56 23.51
N GLY A 303 -5.19 1.00 24.56
CA GLY A 303 -5.24 2.41 24.98
C GLY A 303 -5.94 3.34 24.00
N GLY A 304 -6.95 2.84 23.26
CA GLY A 304 -7.71 3.63 22.31
C GLY A 304 -8.41 4.82 22.97
N VAL A 305 -8.40 5.95 22.28
CA VAL A 305 -9.08 7.17 22.67
C VAL A 305 -9.97 7.65 21.53
N MET A 306 -11.07 8.32 21.88
CA MET A 306 -11.93 8.94 20.88
C MET A 306 -11.12 9.99 20.12
N ALA A 307 -11.10 9.91 18.78
CA ALA A 307 -10.26 10.75 17.94
C ALA A 307 -10.75 12.19 17.91
N THR A 308 -12.07 12.38 17.74
CA THR A 308 -12.67 13.69 17.62
C THR A 308 -12.79 14.39 18.98
N PRO A 309 -12.57 15.72 19.07
CA PRO A 309 -12.65 16.46 20.31
C PRO A 309 -14.05 16.41 20.96
N SER A 310 -14.10 16.53 22.28
CA SER A 310 -15.34 16.74 23.01
C SER A 310 -16.03 18.04 22.52
N GLY A 311 -17.33 17.97 22.20
CA GLY A 311 -18.09 19.09 21.64
C GLY A 311 -18.14 19.14 20.12
N PHE A 312 -17.44 18.24 19.39
CA PHE A 312 -17.70 18.02 17.98
C PHE A 312 -19.12 17.43 17.81
N PRO A 313 -19.88 17.82 16.76
CA PRO A 313 -21.30 17.47 16.64
C PRO A 313 -21.59 15.99 16.88
N ASP A 314 -22.70 15.73 17.58
CA ASP A 314 -23.21 14.38 17.71
C ASP A 314 -23.74 13.90 16.36
N ALA A 315 -22.93 13.09 15.70
CA ALA A 315 -23.18 12.54 14.38
C ALA A 315 -22.59 11.13 14.30
N ILE A 316 -23.08 10.35 13.37
CA ILE A 316 -22.51 9.05 13.04
C ILE A 316 -21.18 9.29 12.33
N GLN A 317 -20.09 8.73 12.85
CA GLN A 317 -18.78 8.76 12.24
C GLN A 317 -18.46 7.35 11.72
N SER A 318 -17.89 7.26 10.51
CA SER A 318 -17.59 5.97 9.86
C SER A 318 -16.39 6.09 8.91
N SER A 319 -15.96 4.94 8.40
CA SER A 319 -14.98 4.81 7.30
C SER A 319 -13.71 5.64 7.50
N PRO A 320 -12.99 5.49 8.63
CA PRO A 320 -11.72 6.18 8.81
C PRO A 320 -10.68 5.66 7.80
N ASN A 321 -9.84 6.57 7.27
CA ASN A 321 -8.74 6.23 6.37
C ASN A 321 -7.56 7.18 6.61
N TRP A 322 -6.36 6.63 6.78
CA TRP A 322 -5.17 7.40 7.13
C TRP A 322 -4.41 7.92 5.91
N ALA A 323 -4.04 9.20 5.95
CA ALA A 323 -3.01 9.77 5.09
C ALA A 323 -1.60 9.50 5.64
N SER A 324 -1.43 9.60 6.96
CA SER A 324 -0.17 9.37 7.70
C SER A 324 -0.48 8.88 9.12
N ALA A 325 0.51 8.61 9.95
CA ALA A 325 0.30 8.23 11.35
C ALA A 325 -0.37 9.31 12.23
N THR A 326 -0.56 10.51 11.70
CA THR A 326 -1.14 11.65 12.44
C THR A 326 -2.35 12.28 11.76
N ARG A 327 -2.65 11.95 10.49
CA ARG A 327 -3.72 12.55 9.69
C ARG A 327 -4.61 11.49 9.08
N LEU A 328 -5.91 11.63 9.22
CA LEU A 328 -6.91 10.72 8.65
C LEU A 328 -8.13 11.49 8.10
N ALA A 329 -8.83 10.87 7.16
CA ALA A 329 -10.17 11.29 6.75
C ALA A 329 -11.21 10.31 7.32
N PHE A 330 -12.44 10.77 7.46
CA PHE A 330 -13.57 9.94 7.86
C PHE A 330 -14.89 10.53 7.33
N THR A 331 -15.91 9.72 7.30
CA THR A 331 -17.27 10.16 7.00
C THR A 331 -17.97 10.59 8.27
N MET A 332 -18.67 11.73 8.24
CA MET A 332 -19.59 12.15 9.27
C MET A 332 -20.97 12.34 8.69
N ALA A 333 -21.97 11.62 9.22
CA ALA A 333 -23.35 11.66 8.77
C ALA A 333 -24.27 12.20 9.86
N ASN A 334 -25.17 13.08 9.48
CA ASN A 334 -26.29 13.57 10.27
C ASN A 334 -27.63 13.26 9.55
N ALA A 335 -28.74 13.79 10.04
CA ALA A 335 -30.05 13.50 9.46
C ALA A 335 -30.26 14.03 8.01
N SER A 336 -29.40 14.94 7.51
CA SER A 336 -29.59 15.63 6.23
C SER A 336 -28.48 15.38 5.21
N SER A 337 -27.26 15.04 5.63
CA SER A 337 -26.12 14.80 4.75
C SER A 337 -25.12 13.82 5.37
N ALA A 338 -24.25 13.30 4.52
CA ALA A 338 -23.04 12.60 4.92
C ALA A 338 -21.87 13.29 4.18
N ASP A 339 -20.85 13.69 4.92
CA ASP A 339 -19.79 14.52 4.41
C ASP A 339 -18.42 13.95 4.82
N VAL A 340 -17.40 14.19 4.00
CA VAL A 340 -16.02 13.77 4.27
C VAL A 340 -15.27 14.85 5.02
N TYR A 341 -14.66 14.48 6.12
CA TYR A 341 -13.83 15.34 6.96
C TYR A 341 -12.38 14.90 6.98
N ASP A 342 -11.47 15.86 7.04
CA ASP A 342 -10.04 15.70 7.33
C ASP A 342 -9.80 15.98 8.81
N PHE A 343 -8.92 15.22 9.42
CA PHE A 343 -8.61 15.33 10.82
C PHE A 343 -7.14 15.01 11.11
N THR A 344 -6.43 15.98 11.67
CA THR A 344 -5.11 15.77 12.26
C THR A 344 -5.27 15.51 13.75
N LEU A 345 -4.62 14.46 14.28
CA LEU A 345 -4.72 14.09 15.69
C LEU A 345 -4.41 15.28 16.61
N GLY A 346 -5.33 15.57 17.54
CA GLY A 346 -5.25 16.69 18.45
C GLY A 346 -5.76 18.03 17.90
N GLY A 347 -6.13 18.08 16.61
CA GLY A 347 -6.77 19.25 15.97
C GLY A 347 -8.29 19.19 15.98
N ALA A 348 -8.91 20.08 15.21
CA ALA A 348 -10.35 20.04 14.90
C ALA A 348 -10.56 19.44 13.49
N PRO A 349 -11.58 18.61 13.30
CA PRO A 349 -11.93 18.14 11.96
C PRO A 349 -12.33 19.30 11.04
N THR A 350 -11.91 19.21 9.76
CA THR A 350 -12.24 20.19 8.72
C THR A 350 -12.96 19.50 7.57
N LEU A 351 -13.95 20.16 6.98
CA LEU A 351 -14.70 19.64 5.84
C LEU A 351 -13.80 19.55 4.61
N LEU A 352 -13.72 18.36 3.99
CA LEU A 352 -13.04 18.14 2.71
C LEU A 352 -13.99 18.11 1.52
N ALA A 353 -15.06 17.32 1.63
CA ALA A 353 -16.09 17.22 0.61
C ALA A 353 -17.45 17.16 1.29
N GLY A 354 -18.43 17.89 0.78
CA GLY A 354 -19.76 17.95 1.34
C GLY A 354 -20.73 18.72 0.48
N GLY A 355 -21.95 18.90 1.00
CA GLY A 355 -23.04 19.60 0.35
C GLY A 355 -24.39 18.96 0.62
N SER A 356 -25.26 18.91 -0.41
CA SER A 356 -26.57 18.26 -0.33
C SER A 356 -26.53 16.76 -0.68
N SER A 357 -25.39 16.26 -1.16
CA SER A 357 -25.15 14.87 -1.54
C SER A 357 -24.56 14.09 -0.37
N ALA A 358 -24.67 12.76 -0.41
CA ALA A 358 -23.88 11.92 0.47
C ALA A 358 -22.50 11.74 -0.14
N ASP A 359 -21.48 12.18 0.60
CA ASP A 359 -20.06 12.02 0.31
C ASP A 359 -19.46 11.12 1.41
N VAL A 360 -19.03 9.92 1.03
CA VAL A 360 -18.71 8.84 2.00
C VAL A 360 -17.46 8.06 1.59
N GLU A 361 -16.96 7.25 2.52
CA GLU A 361 -15.91 6.26 2.28
C GLU A 361 -14.63 6.86 1.66
N PRO A 362 -14.02 7.85 2.30
CA PRO A 362 -12.82 8.49 1.78
C PRO A 362 -11.61 7.56 1.82
N ALA A 363 -10.75 7.67 0.81
CA ALA A 363 -9.42 7.05 0.83
C ALA A 363 -8.35 8.01 0.30
N TRP A 364 -7.28 8.19 1.08
CA TRP A 364 -6.13 9.02 0.72
C TRP A 364 -5.24 8.33 -0.31
N SER A 365 -4.77 9.10 -1.29
CA SER A 365 -3.69 8.67 -2.18
C SER A 365 -2.39 8.42 -1.39
N PRO A 366 -1.49 7.54 -1.89
CA PRO A 366 -0.24 7.23 -1.20
C PRO A 366 0.65 8.45 -0.90
N ASP A 367 0.58 9.49 -1.72
CA ASP A 367 1.32 10.75 -1.58
C ASP A 367 0.58 11.82 -0.76
N GLY A 368 -0.68 11.55 -0.36
CA GLY A 368 -1.52 12.47 0.40
C GLY A 368 -2.02 13.69 -0.37
N SER A 369 -1.86 13.73 -1.70
CA SER A 369 -2.29 14.86 -2.53
C SER A 369 -3.75 14.80 -2.97
N MET A 370 -4.34 13.59 -2.98
CA MET A 370 -5.70 13.34 -3.44
C MET A 370 -6.49 12.55 -2.41
N VAL A 371 -7.82 12.72 -2.43
CA VAL A 371 -8.78 11.85 -1.74
C VAL A 371 -9.77 11.31 -2.78
N VAL A 372 -9.94 10.00 -2.85
CA VAL A 372 -11.05 9.38 -3.56
C VAL A 372 -12.18 9.14 -2.56
N PHE A 373 -13.42 9.34 -2.97
CA PHE A 373 -14.61 9.10 -2.14
C PHE A 373 -15.81 8.71 -3.01
N ALA A 374 -16.79 8.06 -2.41
CA ALA A 374 -18.05 7.75 -3.06
C ALA A 374 -19.05 8.90 -2.87
N SER A 375 -19.81 9.23 -3.93
CA SER A 375 -20.80 10.31 -3.88
C SER A 375 -21.98 10.06 -4.81
N ASN A 376 -23.19 10.39 -4.37
CA ASN A 376 -24.41 10.31 -5.18
C ASN A 376 -24.78 11.63 -5.89
N ARG A 377 -23.87 12.60 -5.94
CA ARG A 377 -24.09 13.91 -6.57
C ARG A 377 -24.40 13.84 -8.07
N GLY A 378 -24.06 12.75 -8.73
CA GLY A 378 -24.32 12.49 -10.16
C GLY A 378 -25.58 11.66 -10.42
N GLY A 379 -26.35 11.29 -9.39
CA GLY A 379 -27.53 10.40 -9.45
C GLY A 379 -27.22 9.06 -8.79
N ASP A 380 -26.57 8.14 -9.49
CA ASP A 380 -26.03 6.92 -8.90
C ASP A 380 -24.81 7.25 -8.02
N THR A 381 -24.46 6.34 -7.11
CA THR A 381 -23.23 6.49 -6.33
C THR A 381 -22.03 6.14 -7.19
N ASP A 382 -21.16 7.12 -7.39
CA ASP A 382 -19.92 7.00 -8.16
C ASP A 382 -18.71 7.45 -7.36
N LEU A 383 -17.52 7.13 -7.85
CA LEU A 383 -16.28 7.62 -7.29
C LEU A 383 -15.93 9.01 -7.80
N TYR A 384 -15.47 9.85 -6.90
CA TYR A 384 -14.98 11.20 -7.16
C TYR A 384 -13.57 11.37 -6.59
N LEU A 385 -12.76 12.19 -7.26
CA LEU A 385 -11.42 12.58 -6.83
C LEU A 385 -11.44 14.03 -6.36
N LEU A 386 -10.96 14.27 -5.16
CA LEU A 386 -10.68 15.60 -4.62
C LEU A 386 -9.17 15.85 -4.66
N ASN A 387 -8.75 16.91 -5.33
CA ASN A 387 -7.39 17.42 -5.18
C ASN A 387 -7.33 18.30 -3.93
N VAL A 388 -6.55 17.88 -2.94
CA VAL A 388 -6.52 18.52 -1.61
C VAL A 388 -5.91 19.93 -1.66
N GLY A 389 -4.92 20.14 -2.55
CA GLY A 389 -4.25 21.44 -2.68
C GLY A 389 -5.11 22.51 -3.36
N THR A 390 -5.98 22.13 -4.29
CA THR A 390 -6.82 23.06 -5.07
C THR A 390 -8.29 23.06 -4.66
N GLY A 391 -8.75 22.02 -3.95
CA GLY A 391 -10.16 21.80 -3.64
C GLY A 391 -10.99 21.33 -4.85
N ALA A 392 -10.38 21.06 -6.00
CA ALA A 392 -11.09 20.64 -7.20
C ALA A 392 -11.59 19.18 -7.04
N VAL A 393 -12.88 18.98 -7.37
CA VAL A 393 -13.53 17.65 -7.36
C VAL A 393 -13.86 17.24 -8.78
N THR A 394 -13.46 16.03 -9.19
CA THR A 394 -13.72 15.45 -10.51
C THR A 394 -14.37 14.07 -10.38
N ARG A 395 -15.36 13.76 -11.23
CA ARG A 395 -15.98 12.43 -11.27
C ARG A 395 -15.03 11.44 -11.93
N LEU A 396 -14.78 10.31 -11.28
CA LEU A 396 -13.85 9.27 -11.74
C LEU A 396 -14.58 8.13 -12.47
N THR A 397 -15.72 7.68 -11.95
CA THR A 397 -16.52 6.61 -12.55
C THR A 397 -17.87 7.13 -13.03
N THR A 398 -18.43 6.48 -14.07
CA THR A 398 -19.71 6.87 -14.71
C THR A 398 -20.50 5.65 -15.17
N ARG A 399 -20.18 4.47 -14.66
CA ARG A 399 -20.88 3.22 -15.01
C ARG A 399 -22.27 3.20 -14.38
N SER A 400 -23.17 2.39 -14.94
CA SER A 400 -24.45 2.11 -14.28
C SER A 400 -24.26 1.21 -13.06
N GLY A 401 -24.97 1.49 -11.98
CA GLY A 401 -24.86 0.84 -10.67
C GLY A 401 -24.03 1.66 -9.68
N SER A 402 -23.92 1.18 -8.47
CA SER A 402 -23.20 1.92 -7.40
C SER A 402 -21.75 1.50 -7.33
N ASP A 403 -20.89 2.48 -7.11
CA ASP A 403 -19.44 2.33 -6.88
C ASP A 403 -19.10 2.88 -5.49
N GLY A 404 -18.40 2.10 -4.66
CA GLY A 404 -18.08 2.48 -3.28
C GLY A 404 -16.84 1.79 -2.74
N ALA A 405 -16.54 2.00 -1.46
CA ALA A 405 -15.41 1.43 -0.74
C ALA A 405 -14.07 1.49 -1.51
N PRO A 406 -13.64 2.67 -2.00
CA PRO A 406 -12.42 2.79 -2.77
C PRO A 406 -11.17 2.64 -1.90
N THR A 407 -10.11 2.07 -2.48
CA THR A 407 -8.76 2.04 -1.90
C THR A 407 -7.69 2.27 -2.97
N TRP A 408 -6.65 3.02 -2.62
CA TRP A 408 -5.52 3.27 -3.52
C TRP A 408 -4.50 2.14 -3.45
N LEU A 409 -4.07 1.67 -4.60
CA LEU A 409 -2.87 0.85 -4.74
C LEU A 409 -1.61 1.74 -4.65
N ALA A 410 -0.47 1.13 -4.35
CA ALA A 410 0.81 1.83 -4.30
C ALA A 410 1.25 2.41 -5.67
N ASP A 411 0.75 1.85 -6.77
CA ASP A 411 1.03 2.29 -8.13
C ASP A 411 0.11 3.42 -8.63
N GLY A 412 -0.80 3.91 -7.79
CA GLY A 412 -1.71 5.02 -8.09
C GLY A 412 -3.04 4.60 -8.72
N ARG A 413 -3.28 3.32 -8.96
CA ARG A 413 -4.60 2.81 -9.37
C ARG A 413 -5.52 2.68 -8.15
N ILE A 414 -6.82 2.56 -8.38
CA ILE A 414 -7.84 2.46 -7.34
C ILE A 414 -8.62 1.17 -7.54
N VAL A 415 -8.69 0.36 -6.47
CA VAL A 415 -9.63 -0.77 -6.36
C VAL A 415 -10.85 -0.30 -5.60
N PHE A 416 -12.02 -0.74 -6.00
CA PHE A 416 -13.28 -0.36 -5.39
C PHE A 416 -14.34 -1.45 -5.53
N THR A 417 -15.39 -1.37 -4.73
CA THR A 417 -16.58 -2.21 -4.89
C THR A 417 -17.47 -1.63 -5.97
N CYS A 418 -17.79 -2.43 -6.98
CA CYS A 418 -18.71 -2.08 -8.04
C CYS A 418 -19.95 -3.00 -7.99
N ILE A 419 -21.13 -2.40 -7.87
CA ILE A 419 -22.40 -3.13 -7.75
C ILE A 419 -23.10 -3.14 -9.09
N THR A 420 -23.51 -4.32 -9.56
CA THR A 420 -24.35 -4.48 -10.75
C THR A 420 -25.57 -5.33 -10.38
N GLY A 421 -26.73 -4.70 -10.37
CA GLY A 421 -27.94 -5.31 -9.85
C GLY A 421 -27.82 -5.58 -8.34
N VAL A 422 -27.71 -6.86 -7.97
CA VAL A 422 -27.56 -7.29 -6.57
C VAL A 422 -26.18 -7.94 -6.31
N GLN A 423 -25.29 -7.90 -7.28
CA GLN A 423 -23.97 -8.54 -7.20
C GLN A 423 -22.88 -7.52 -6.91
N PHE A 424 -22.02 -7.87 -5.97
CA PHE A 424 -20.84 -7.11 -5.57
C PHE A 424 -19.61 -7.72 -6.24
N HIS A 425 -18.80 -6.85 -6.85
CA HIS A 425 -17.55 -7.21 -7.49
C HIS A 425 -16.47 -6.24 -7.06
N LEU A 426 -15.21 -6.65 -7.12
CA LEU A 426 -14.08 -5.75 -7.06
C LEU A 426 -13.75 -5.23 -8.46
N CYS A 427 -13.61 -3.94 -8.57
CA CYS A 427 -13.28 -3.26 -9.81
C CYS A 427 -11.98 -2.44 -9.65
N LEU A 428 -11.30 -2.22 -10.76
CA LEU A 428 -10.04 -1.46 -10.84
C LEU A 428 -10.23 -0.31 -11.83
N VAL A 429 -9.76 0.88 -11.46
CA VAL A 429 -9.71 2.05 -12.34
C VAL A 429 -8.35 2.75 -12.19
N ASP A 430 -7.84 3.26 -13.31
CA ASP A 430 -6.69 4.15 -13.35
C ASP A 430 -7.18 5.60 -13.40
N PRO A 431 -6.85 6.47 -12.44
CA PRO A 431 -7.21 7.89 -12.48
C PRO A 431 -6.70 8.63 -13.72
N ALA A 432 -5.61 8.16 -14.33
CA ALA A 432 -5.09 8.72 -15.57
C ALA A 432 -5.96 8.34 -16.81
N SER A 433 -6.81 7.32 -16.66
CA SER A 433 -7.72 6.83 -17.72
C SER A 433 -9.13 6.63 -17.16
N PRO A 434 -9.78 7.70 -16.67
CA PRO A 434 -11.09 7.63 -16.02
C PRO A 434 -12.14 7.04 -16.99
N GLY A 435 -13.06 6.28 -16.43
CA GLY A 435 -14.10 5.59 -17.23
C GLY A 435 -13.68 4.22 -17.79
N THR A 436 -12.39 3.86 -17.79
CA THR A 436 -11.94 2.50 -18.11
C THR A 436 -11.90 1.67 -16.83
N VAL A 437 -12.99 0.95 -16.57
CA VAL A 437 -13.12 0.10 -15.38
C VAL A 437 -12.93 -1.37 -15.76
N THR A 438 -12.07 -2.07 -15.01
CA THR A 438 -11.84 -3.51 -15.17
C THR A 438 -12.36 -4.24 -13.95
N THR A 439 -13.19 -5.26 -14.14
CA THR A 439 -13.63 -6.14 -13.05
C THR A 439 -12.53 -7.14 -12.71
N LEU A 440 -12.18 -7.24 -11.43
CA LEU A 440 -11.24 -8.27 -10.94
C LEU A 440 -11.95 -9.62 -10.86
N SER A 441 -11.23 -10.67 -11.25
CA SER A 441 -11.80 -12.02 -11.20
C SER A 441 -11.76 -12.57 -9.78
N THR A 442 -12.94 -12.78 -9.19
CA THR A 442 -13.12 -13.46 -7.90
C THR A 442 -14.08 -14.63 -8.08
N PRO A 443 -13.89 -15.77 -7.37
CA PRO A 443 -14.75 -16.94 -7.52
C PRO A 443 -16.18 -16.75 -6.94
N TYR A 444 -16.36 -15.74 -6.09
CA TYR A 444 -17.63 -15.40 -5.42
C TYR A 444 -17.79 -13.87 -5.35
N GLN A 445 -18.93 -13.42 -4.85
CA GLN A 445 -19.15 -12.00 -4.57
C GLN A 445 -18.08 -11.49 -3.58
N ALA A 446 -17.47 -10.37 -3.91
CA ALA A 446 -16.39 -9.77 -3.16
C ALA A 446 -16.61 -8.27 -2.96
N ASP A 447 -16.24 -7.77 -1.80
CA ASP A 447 -16.52 -6.42 -1.33
C ASP A 447 -15.37 -5.86 -0.47
N HIS A 448 -15.38 -4.55 -0.22
CA HIS A 448 -14.53 -3.81 0.72
C HIS A 448 -13.03 -4.19 0.65
N ALA A 449 -12.39 -3.90 -0.49
CA ALA A 449 -10.96 -4.14 -0.62
C ALA A 449 -10.13 -3.10 0.14
N SER A 450 -9.01 -3.54 0.69
CA SER A 450 -7.94 -2.70 1.22
C SER A 450 -6.62 -3.10 0.57
N ALA A 451 -5.86 -2.12 0.10
CA ALA A 451 -4.59 -2.36 -0.58
C ALA A 451 -3.44 -2.54 0.41
N VAL A 452 -2.56 -3.49 0.13
CA VAL A 452 -1.32 -3.68 0.88
C VAL A 452 -0.36 -2.55 0.54
N ARG A 453 0.08 -1.79 1.56
CA ARG A 453 1.14 -0.79 1.46
C ARG A 453 2.40 -1.36 2.13
N PHE A 454 3.49 -1.46 1.39
CA PHE A 454 4.77 -2.01 1.83
C PHE A 454 5.76 -0.93 2.24
#